data_c59604e197d36c45935e07949506e8ca
#
_entry.id   c59604e197d36c45935e07949506e8ca
#
_cell.length_a   1.000
_cell.length_b   1.000
_cell.length_c   1.000
_cell.angle_alpha   90.00
_cell.angle_beta   90.00
_cell.angle_gamma   90.00
#
_symmetry.space_group_name_H-M   'P 1'
#
loop_
_entity.id
_entity.type
_entity.pdbx_description
1 polymer ?
#
loop_
_entity_poly.entity_id
_entity_poly.type
_entity_poly.pdbx_seq_one_letter_code
_entity_poly.pdbx_strand_id
1 'polypeptide(L)'
;MERLNTKEAFNQALQENEKMLLLKHSNTCPISADAYEQYEKYTNENSDVKAYYLVVQEDRPLSNEIAEIFEVKHESPQAFLFVNKEVSWHTSHRKITYDNLNEAVQA
;
A
#
# COMPACT_ATOMS: atom_id res chain seq x y z
N MET A 1 -6.82 -5.94 6.72
CA MET A 1 -5.44 -5.63 6.28
C MET A 1 -4.46 -5.81 7.42
N GLU A 2 -3.24 -6.11 7.07
CA GLU A 2 -2.20 -6.46 8.02
C GLU A 2 -1.05 -5.45 7.94
N ARG A 3 -0.50 -5.06 9.10
CA ARG A 3 0.63 -4.12 9.12
C ARG A 3 1.94 -4.83 8.82
N LEU A 4 2.76 -4.19 7.99
CA LEU A 4 4.14 -4.60 7.75
C LEU A 4 5.06 -3.55 8.36
N ASN A 5 5.98 -3.98 9.21
CA ASN A 5 6.88 -3.04 9.88
C ASN A 5 8.37 -3.39 9.71
N THR A 6 8.66 -4.48 9.01
CA THR A 6 10.04 -4.86 8.74
C THR A 6 10.22 -5.22 7.27
N LYS A 7 11.46 -5.11 6.81
CA LYS A 7 11.86 -5.51 5.47
C LYS A 7 11.61 -7.01 5.24
N GLU A 8 11.91 -7.83 6.24
CA GLU A 8 11.72 -9.27 6.16
C GLU A 8 10.25 -9.63 5.99
N ALA A 9 9.36 -8.98 6.75
CA ALA A 9 7.92 -9.22 6.63
C ALA A 9 7.40 -8.79 5.27
N PHE A 10 7.90 -7.66 4.74
CA PHE A 10 7.52 -7.18 3.42
C PHE A 10 7.96 -8.16 2.32
N ASN A 11 9.21 -8.61 2.38
CA ASN A 11 9.73 -9.57 1.41
C ASN A 11 8.96 -10.89 1.45
N GLN A 12 8.62 -11.36 2.64
CA GLN A 12 7.82 -12.57 2.78
C GLN A 12 6.43 -12.39 2.16
N ALA A 13 5.79 -11.24 2.38
CA ALA A 13 4.49 -10.94 1.78
C ALA A 13 4.56 -10.98 0.25
N LEU A 14 5.62 -10.40 -0.33
CA LEU A 14 5.83 -10.44 -1.77
C LEU A 14 5.99 -11.87 -2.30
N GLN A 15 6.65 -12.73 -1.54
CA GLN A 15 6.85 -14.12 -1.95
C GLN A 15 5.58 -14.95 -1.85
N GLU A 16 4.74 -14.65 -0.87
CA GLU A 16 3.52 -15.41 -0.61
C GLU A 16 2.34 -15.01 -1.49
N ASN A 17 2.40 -13.82 -2.09
CA ASN A 17 1.27 -13.27 -2.82
C ASN A 17 1.67 -12.86 -4.24
N GLU A 18 0.98 -13.43 -5.22
CA GLU A 18 1.16 -13.00 -6.60
C GLU A 18 0.69 -11.55 -6.79
N LYS A 19 -0.38 -11.17 -6.09
CA LYS A 19 -0.99 -9.85 -6.17
C LYS A 19 -1.29 -9.35 -4.77
N MET A 20 -0.81 -8.17 -4.42
CA MET A 20 -1.08 -7.59 -3.11
C MET A 20 -1.11 -6.07 -3.15
N LEU A 21 -1.87 -5.48 -2.22
CA LEU A 21 -1.94 -4.03 -2.03
C LEU A 21 -1.12 -3.62 -0.81
N LEU A 22 -0.54 -2.43 -0.88
CA LEU A 22 0.17 -1.82 0.25
C LEU A 22 -0.20 -0.35 0.34
N LEU A 23 -0.51 0.11 1.54
CA LEU A 23 -0.76 1.52 1.83
C LEU A 23 0.32 2.06 2.75
N LYS A 24 0.98 3.15 2.35
CA LYS A 24 1.84 3.94 3.23
C LYS A 24 0.94 4.97 3.92
N HIS A 25 0.64 4.71 5.19
CA HIS A 25 -0.25 5.54 5.99
C HIS A 25 0.52 6.51 6.87
N SER A 26 0.07 7.78 6.91
CA SER A 26 0.58 8.77 7.85
C SER A 26 -0.48 9.01 8.91
N ASN A 27 -0.13 8.84 10.20
CA ASN A 27 -1.10 8.98 11.27
C ASN A 27 -1.32 10.43 11.72
N THR A 28 -0.70 11.41 11.04
CA THR A 28 -0.84 12.84 11.36
C THR A 28 -1.46 13.66 10.24
N CYS A 29 -1.80 13.05 9.12
CA CYS A 29 -2.29 13.77 7.93
C CYS A 29 -3.78 13.49 7.70
N PRO A 30 -4.65 14.53 7.64
CA PRO A 30 -6.07 14.33 7.36
C PRO A 30 -6.33 13.64 6.01
N ILE A 31 -5.53 13.96 4.99
CA ILE A 31 -5.66 13.30 3.67
C ILE A 31 -5.36 11.81 3.80
N SER A 32 -4.41 11.44 4.66
CA SER A 32 -4.09 10.04 4.90
C SER A 32 -5.22 9.31 5.64
N ALA A 33 -5.92 10.01 6.54
CA ALA A 33 -7.08 9.42 7.21
C ALA A 33 -8.17 9.06 6.21
N ASP A 34 -8.44 9.95 5.25
CA ASP A 34 -9.43 9.70 4.20
C ASP A 34 -8.99 8.53 3.31
N ALA A 35 -7.72 8.51 2.92
CA ALA A 35 -7.16 7.43 2.12
C ALA A 35 -7.25 6.08 2.85
N TYR A 36 -6.98 6.09 4.15
CA TYR A 36 -7.06 4.89 4.98
C TYR A 36 -8.49 4.33 4.98
N GLU A 37 -9.49 5.20 5.15
CA GLU A 37 -10.89 4.79 5.11
C GLU A 37 -11.27 4.15 3.77
N GLN A 38 -10.89 4.78 2.67
CA GLN A 38 -11.16 4.26 1.33
C GLN A 38 -10.49 2.91 1.12
N TYR A 39 -9.24 2.81 1.53
CA TYR A 39 -8.45 1.59 1.42
C TYR A 39 -9.05 0.46 2.26
N GLU A 40 -9.39 0.76 3.50
CA GLU A 40 -9.99 -0.21 4.43
C GLU A 40 -11.32 -0.73 3.89
N LYS A 41 -12.17 0.17 3.41
CA LYS A 41 -13.46 -0.22 2.84
C LYS A 41 -13.28 -1.13 1.65
N TYR A 42 -12.39 -0.76 0.73
CA TYR A 42 -12.15 -1.56 -0.48
C TYR A 42 -11.62 -2.94 -0.11
N THR A 43 -10.64 -3.02 0.76
CA THR A 43 -10.00 -4.29 1.10
C THR A 43 -10.91 -5.21 1.92
N ASN A 44 -11.80 -4.64 2.72
CA ASN A 44 -12.79 -5.44 3.44
C ASN A 44 -13.84 -6.05 2.51
N GLU A 45 -14.19 -5.34 1.44
CA GLU A 45 -15.19 -5.80 0.47
C GLU A 45 -14.59 -6.66 -0.62
N ASN A 46 -13.26 -6.68 -0.78
CA ASN A 46 -12.57 -7.40 -1.85
C ASN A 46 -11.41 -8.19 -1.26
N SER A 47 -11.71 -9.20 -0.48
CA SER A 47 -10.72 -9.95 0.30
C SER A 47 -9.92 -10.97 -0.52
N ASP A 48 -10.18 -11.11 -1.79
CA ASP A 48 -9.42 -11.99 -2.68
C ASP A 48 -8.04 -11.40 -3.04
N VAL A 49 -7.80 -10.13 -2.75
CA VAL A 49 -6.49 -9.50 -2.88
C VAL A 49 -5.97 -9.22 -1.47
N LYS A 50 -4.80 -9.75 -1.16
CA LYS A 50 -4.19 -9.52 0.15
C LYS A 50 -3.81 -8.06 0.30
N ALA A 51 -4.11 -7.47 1.46
CA ALA A 51 -3.88 -6.06 1.70
C ALA A 51 -3.03 -5.83 2.95
N TYR A 52 -2.07 -4.90 2.81
CA TYR A 52 -1.16 -4.55 3.88
C TYR A 52 -1.07 -3.04 4.02
N TYR A 53 -0.55 -2.58 5.15
CA TYR A 53 -0.23 -1.17 5.34
C TYR A 53 1.03 -1.04 6.20
N LEU A 54 1.66 0.12 6.12
CA LEU A 54 2.71 0.51 7.05
C LEU A 54 2.40 1.92 7.55
N VAL A 55 3.00 2.29 8.68
CA VAL A 55 2.84 3.63 9.27
C VAL A 55 4.14 4.38 9.04
N VAL A 56 4.12 5.41 8.22
CA VAL A 56 5.33 6.12 7.78
C VAL A 56 6.19 6.59 8.95
N GLN A 57 5.57 7.14 10.00
CA GLN A 57 6.31 7.67 11.14
C GLN A 57 7.02 6.60 11.95
N GLU A 58 6.47 5.38 11.99
CA GLU A 58 7.00 4.30 12.81
C GLU A 58 7.81 3.30 12.00
N ASP A 59 7.51 3.18 10.71
CA ASP A 59 8.11 2.17 9.83
C ASP A 59 8.97 2.83 8.75
N ARG A 60 9.63 3.93 9.09
CA ARG A 60 10.39 4.74 8.13
C ARG A 60 11.48 3.97 7.37
N PRO A 61 12.26 3.09 8.01
CA PRO A 61 13.25 2.32 7.26
C PRO A 61 12.63 1.48 6.14
N LEU A 62 11.51 0.83 6.43
CA LEU A 62 10.79 0.04 5.40
C LEU A 62 10.22 0.94 4.32
N SER A 63 9.59 2.05 4.71
CA SER A 63 9.00 3.00 3.76
C SER A 63 10.06 3.55 2.80
N ASN A 64 11.22 3.93 3.34
CA ASN A 64 12.32 4.47 2.53
C ASN A 64 12.89 3.40 1.60
N GLU A 65 13.02 2.17 2.08
CA GLU A 65 13.55 1.09 1.27
C GLU A 65 12.65 0.74 0.10
N ILE A 66 11.34 0.75 0.30
CA ILE A 66 10.40 0.50 -0.80
C ILE A 66 10.56 1.57 -1.89
N ALA A 67 10.68 2.84 -1.49
CA ALA A 67 10.90 3.93 -2.45
C ALA A 67 12.19 3.72 -3.25
N GLU A 68 13.24 3.27 -2.58
CA GLU A 68 14.55 3.07 -3.19
C GLU A 68 14.59 1.85 -4.11
N ILE A 69 14.09 0.70 -3.63
CA ILE A 69 14.12 -0.55 -4.40
C ILE A 69 13.26 -0.47 -5.66
N PHE A 70 12.07 0.09 -5.55
CA PHE A 70 11.14 0.15 -6.67
C PHE A 70 11.22 1.45 -7.47
N GLU A 71 12.10 2.36 -7.06
CA GLU A 71 12.33 3.64 -7.73
C GLU A 71 11.03 4.44 -7.88
N VAL A 72 10.21 4.43 -6.84
CA VAL A 72 8.99 5.21 -6.75
C VAL A 72 9.16 6.25 -5.65
N LYS A 73 9.13 7.52 -6.03
CA LYS A 73 9.30 8.63 -5.08
C LYS A 73 8.34 8.46 -3.89
N HIS A 74 8.89 8.59 -2.68
CA HIS A 74 8.08 8.52 -1.48
C HIS A 74 7.04 9.64 -1.44
N GLU A 75 5.80 9.27 -1.17
CA GLU A 75 4.72 10.19 -0.88
C GLU A 75 3.89 9.60 0.24
N SER A 76 3.08 10.41 0.91
CA SER A 76 2.28 9.95 2.04
C SER A 76 0.98 10.76 2.10
N PRO A 77 -0.18 10.12 1.98
CA PRO A 77 -0.38 8.68 1.79
C PRO A 77 -0.04 8.22 0.37
N GLN A 78 0.35 6.97 0.25
CA GLN A 78 0.68 6.38 -1.04
C GLN A 78 0.22 4.92 -1.07
N ALA A 79 -0.40 4.51 -2.18
CA ALA A 79 -0.88 3.14 -2.34
C ALA A 79 -0.17 2.47 -3.51
N PHE A 80 0.11 1.18 -3.35
CA PHE A 80 0.78 0.36 -4.35
C PHE A 80 -0.03 -0.90 -4.63
N LEU A 81 -0.01 -1.33 -5.89
CA LEU A 81 -0.39 -2.69 -6.24
C LEU A 81 0.87 -3.39 -6.73
N PHE A 82 1.24 -4.47 -6.06
CA PHE A 82 2.35 -5.33 -6.48
C PHE A 82 1.78 -6.55 -7.18
N VAL A 83 2.35 -6.88 -8.33
CA VAL A 83 2.02 -8.09 -9.08
C VAL A 83 3.33 -8.78 -9.44
N ASN A 84 3.45 -10.04 -9.06
CA ASN A 84 4.67 -10.83 -9.29
C ASN A 84 5.92 -10.12 -8.78
N LYS A 85 5.84 -9.55 -7.57
CA LYS A 85 6.95 -8.88 -6.86
C LYS A 85 7.38 -7.55 -7.47
N GLU A 86 6.61 -6.99 -8.39
CA GLU A 86 6.90 -5.71 -9.02
C GLU A 86 5.73 -4.75 -8.85
N VAL A 87 6.03 -3.45 -8.87
CA VAL A 87 4.98 -2.43 -8.81
C VAL A 87 4.23 -2.39 -10.13
N SER A 88 2.98 -2.78 -10.11
CA SER A 88 2.10 -2.72 -11.27
C SER A 88 1.37 -1.37 -11.37
N TRP A 89 1.09 -0.78 -10.21
CA TRP A 89 0.36 0.49 -10.14
C TRP A 89 0.67 1.16 -8.81
N HIS A 90 0.70 2.50 -8.80
CA HIS A 90 0.78 3.27 -7.57
C HIS A 90 0.07 4.60 -7.75
N THR A 91 -0.39 5.16 -6.64
CA THR A 91 -0.97 6.50 -6.62
C THR A 91 -0.79 7.10 -5.23
N SER A 92 -1.16 8.37 -5.07
CA SER A 92 -0.94 9.07 -3.81
C SER A 92 -2.05 10.08 -3.52
N HIS A 93 -2.08 10.51 -2.25
CA HIS A 93 -2.93 11.59 -1.76
C HIS A 93 -4.41 11.34 -2.07
N ARG A 94 -5.09 12.32 -2.70
CA ARG A 94 -6.54 12.25 -2.93
C ARG A 94 -6.94 11.26 -4.03
N LYS A 95 -5.98 10.69 -4.74
CA LYS A 95 -6.26 9.68 -5.76
C LYS A 95 -6.40 8.28 -5.17
N ILE A 96 -6.16 8.11 -3.88
CA ILE A 96 -6.40 6.84 -3.20
C ILE A 96 -7.88 6.76 -2.86
N THR A 97 -8.66 6.19 -3.77
CA THR A 97 -10.11 6.07 -3.62
C THR A 97 -10.52 4.63 -3.87
N TYR A 98 -11.70 4.28 -3.36
CA TYR A 98 -12.28 2.95 -3.60
C TYR A 98 -12.30 2.63 -5.10
N ASP A 99 -12.78 3.56 -5.91
CA ASP A 99 -12.91 3.35 -7.36
C ASP A 99 -11.57 3.15 -8.04
N ASN A 100 -10.57 3.96 -7.68
CA ASN A 100 -9.23 3.84 -8.27
C ASN A 100 -8.55 2.53 -7.86
N LEU A 101 -8.74 2.11 -6.61
CA LEU A 101 -8.21 0.83 -6.14
C LEU A 101 -8.86 -0.32 -6.91
N ASN A 102 -10.17 -0.27 -7.06
CA ASN A 102 -10.89 -1.32 -7.78
C ASN A 102 -10.46 -1.40 -9.24
N GLU A 103 -10.31 -0.25 -9.88
CA GLU A 103 -9.87 -0.19 -11.26
C GLU A 103 -8.47 -0.80 -11.44
N ALA A 104 -7.55 -0.48 -10.54
CA ALA A 104 -6.20 -1.02 -10.58
C ALA A 104 -6.17 -2.53 -10.38
N VAL A 105 -6.93 -3.03 -9.42
CA VAL A 105 -6.94 -4.46 -9.08
C VAL A 105 -7.62 -5.29 -10.18
N GLN A 106 -8.66 -4.74 -10.82
CA GLN A 106 -9.41 -5.46 -11.86
C GLN A 106 -8.74 -5.39 -13.23
N ALA A 107 -7.76 -4.55 -13.41
CA ALA A 107 -7.09 -4.39 -14.70
C ALA A 107 -6.25 -5.62 -15.08
#